data_a1289ecef48a62595fa4cb6263ca7bfa
#
_entry.id   a1289ecef48a62595fa4cb6263ca7bfa
#
_cell.length_a   1.000
_cell.length_b   1.000
_cell.length_c   1.000
_cell.angle_alpha   90.00
_cell.angle_beta   90.00
_cell.angle_gamma   90.00
#
_symmetry.space_group_name_H-M   'P 1'
#
loop_
_entity.id
_entity.type
_entity.pdbx_description
1 polymer ?
#
loop_
_entity_poly.entity_id
_entity_poly.type
_entity_poly.pdbx_seq_one_letter_code
_entity_poly.pdbx_strand_id
1 'polypeptide(L)'
;SHNSNMGGNAFEALIGAIYLDRGYAYCKYFMENRIIGQYIDLKKISRKEVNFKSKLIEWSQKNKILLRYELVSQFLDEFNSPIFETEVFLEGISVSKGKGYSKKESQQNAAHESMNKIKKDSVFVESLFAAKALREGEVAEKEDSESNQDQTPITEKKVEAYSRTDQLEDIISAAEE
;
A
#
# COMPACT_ATOMS: atom_id res chain seq x y z
N SER A 1 -20.31 -20.66 0.75
CA SER A 1 -19.59 -19.38 0.63
C SER A 1 -20.24 -18.38 1.58
N HIS A 2 -19.57 -18.08 2.67
CA HIS A 2 -20.02 -17.04 3.60
C HIS A 2 -19.78 -15.70 2.92
N ASN A 3 -20.87 -15.04 2.55
CA ASN A 3 -20.78 -13.73 1.91
C ASN A 3 -20.42 -12.69 2.98
N SER A 4 -19.13 -12.36 3.09
CA SER A 4 -18.60 -11.38 4.05
C SER A 4 -19.26 -9.99 3.93
N ASN A 5 -19.96 -9.74 2.81
CA ASN A 5 -20.64 -8.48 2.54
C ASN A 5 -22.16 -8.51 2.80
N MET A 6 -22.70 -9.60 3.42
CA MET A 6 -24.14 -9.71 3.63
C MET A 6 -24.73 -8.53 4.40
N GLY A 7 -24.04 -8.05 5.44
CA GLY A 7 -24.47 -6.87 6.20
C GLY A 7 -24.46 -5.59 5.36
N GLY A 8 -23.41 -5.41 4.53
CA GLY A 8 -23.34 -4.28 3.59
C GLY A 8 -24.47 -4.29 2.56
N ASN A 9 -24.69 -5.44 1.92
CA ASN A 9 -25.74 -5.61 0.94
C ASN A 9 -27.15 -5.38 1.54
N ALA A 10 -27.39 -5.88 2.77
CA ALA A 10 -28.65 -5.65 3.48
C ALA A 10 -28.84 -4.16 3.81
N PHE A 11 -27.78 -3.47 4.19
CA PHE A 11 -27.82 -2.04 4.46
C PHE A 11 -28.10 -1.22 3.19
N GLU A 12 -27.44 -1.54 2.07
CA GLU A 12 -27.71 -0.91 0.77
C GLU A 12 -29.17 -1.11 0.33
N ALA A 13 -29.70 -2.32 0.49
CA ALA A 13 -31.09 -2.61 0.18
C ALA A 13 -32.07 -1.80 1.06
N LEU A 14 -31.77 -1.64 2.36
CA LEU A 14 -32.56 -0.81 3.26
C LEU A 14 -32.57 0.65 2.82
N ILE A 15 -31.39 1.21 2.49
CA ILE A 15 -31.28 2.59 2.02
C ILE A 15 -32.01 2.78 0.70
N GLY A 16 -31.90 1.82 -0.22
CA GLY A 16 -32.65 1.81 -1.47
C GLY A 16 -34.17 1.82 -1.25
N ALA A 17 -34.68 0.99 -0.32
CA ALA A 17 -36.11 0.96 0.02
C ALA A 17 -36.62 2.29 0.60
N ILE A 18 -35.81 2.90 1.51
CA ILE A 18 -36.16 4.23 2.08
C ILE A 18 -36.16 5.30 0.99
N TYR A 19 -35.19 5.25 0.07
CA TYR A 19 -35.14 6.19 -1.05
C TYR A 19 -36.38 6.08 -1.98
N LEU A 20 -36.79 4.86 -2.30
CA LEU A 20 -37.95 4.60 -3.16
C LEU A 20 -39.27 5.01 -2.48
N ASP A 21 -39.38 4.78 -1.17
CA ASP A 21 -40.61 5.09 -0.40
C ASP A 21 -40.73 6.60 -0.11
N ARG A 22 -39.66 7.28 0.30
CA ARG A 22 -39.67 8.64 0.84
C ARG A 22 -38.84 9.67 0.10
N GLY A 23 -38.15 9.25 -0.93
CA GLY A 23 -37.27 10.08 -1.75
C GLY A 23 -35.97 10.50 -1.10
N TYR A 24 -35.16 11.25 -1.85
CA TYR A 24 -33.80 11.63 -1.48
C TYR A 24 -33.71 12.44 -0.17
N ALA A 25 -34.59 13.41 0.01
CA ALA A 25 -34.49 14.30 1.17
C ALA A 25 -34.67 13.55 2.50
N TYR A 26 -35.60 12.61 2.56
CA TYR A 26 -35.80 11.79 3.74
C TYR A 26 -34.67 10.75 3.93
N CYS A 27 -34.23 10.14 2.86
CA CYS A 27 -33.09 9.22 2.90
C CYS A 27 -31.83 9.91 3.44
N LYS A 28 -31.53 11.12 2.96
CA LYS A 28 -30.43 11.95 3.47
C LYS A 28 -30.60 12.26 4.96
N TYR A 29 -31.78 12.73 5.37
CA TYR A 29 -32.09 12.98 6.79
C TYR A 29 -31.89 11.73 7.65
N PHE A 30 -32.35 10.57 7.19
CA PHE A 30 -32.19 9.29 7.89
C PHE A 30 -30.71 8.94 8.05
N MET A 31 -29.92 9.03 6.99
CA MET A 31 -28.49 8.77 7.03
C MET A 31 -27.76 9.70 7.99
N GLU A 32 -27.99 11.00 7.89
CA GLU A 32 -27.27 11.98 8.70
C GLU A 32 -27.63 11.88 10.19
N ASN A 33 -28.91 11.73 10.52
CA ASN A 33 -29.38 11.84 11.91
C ASN A 33 -29.51 10.49 12.62
N ARG A 34 -29.81 9.41 11.89
CA ARG A 34 -30.00 8.09 12.52
C ARG A 34 -28.75 7.23 12.42
N ILE A 35 -28.03 7.28 11.30
CA ILE A 35 -26.86 6.43 11.09
C ILE A 35 -25.59 7.16 11.51
N ILE A 36 -25.26 8.25 10.83
CA ILE A 36 -24.01 8.99 11.07
C ILE A 36 -24.01 9.59 12.49
N GLY A 37 -25.08 10.28 12.86
CA GLY A 37 -25.14 10.97 14.14
C GLY A 37 -25.15 10.05 15.36
N GLN A 38 -25.65 8.81 15.26
CA GLN A 38 -25.80 7.91 16.39
C GLN A 38 -24.73 6.80 16.45
N TYR A 39 -24.30 6.29 15.31
CA TYR A 39 -23.46 5.09 15.26
C TYR A 39 -22.05 5.33 14.69
N ILE A 40 -21.83 6.49 14.06
CA ILE A 40 -20.56 6.77 13.38
C ILE A 40 -19.85 7.95 14.06
N ASP A 41 -18.74 7.67 14.72
CA ASP A 41 -17.83 8.71 15.21
C ASP A 41 -16.92 9.17 14.07
N LEU A 42 -17.36 10.21 13.34
CA LEU A 42 -16.62 10.80 12.21
C LEU A 42 -15.20 11.24 12.62
N LYS A 43 -15.01 11.67 13.86
CA LYS A 43 -13.69 12.07 14.36
C LYS A 43 -12.75 10.86 14.51
N LYS A 44 -13.29 9.71 14.91
CA LYS A 44 -12.52 8.46 14.97
C LYS A 44 -12.18 7.96 13.56
N ILE A 45 -13.13 8.01 12.63
CA ILE A 45 -12.93 7.55 11.25
C ILE A 45 -11.93 8.46 10.55
N SER A 46 -12.10 9.77 10.62
CA SER A 46 -11.18 10.77 10.06
C SER A 46 -9.75 10.65 10.58
N ARG A 47 -9.58 10.28 11.86
CA ARG A 47 -8.25 10.00 12.44
C ARG A 47 -7.68 8.65 12.03
N LYS A 48 -8.55 7.68 11.66
CA LYS A 48 -8.14 6.32 11.28
C LYS A 48 -7.63 6.21 9.84
N GLU A 49 -7.96 7.16 8.98
CA GLU A 49 -7.44 7.24 7.61
C GLU A 49 -6.06 7.92 7.53
N VAL A 50 -5.23 7.75 8.52
CA VAL A 50 -3.81 8.05 8.33
C VAL A 50 -3.27 6.98 7.39
N ASN A 51 -3.00 7.35 6.15
CA ASN A 51 -2.39 6.46 5.18
C ASN A 51 -0.92 6.20 5.56
N PHE A 52 -0.72 5.27 6.48
CA PHE A 52 0.61 4.91 6.97
C PHE A 52 1.52 4.40 5.87
N LYS A 53 0.94 3.71 4.86
CA LYS A 53 1.71 3.26 3.69
C LYS A 53 2.30 4.46 2.93
N SER A 54 1.49 5.48 2.62
CA SER A 54 1.99 6.71 1.96
C SER A 54 3.01 7.43 2.82
N LYS A 55 2.77 7.57 4.12
CA LYS A 55 3.74 8.20 5.03
C LYS A 55 5.07 7.47 5.10
N LEU A 56 5.05 6.13 5.10
CA LEU A 56 6.27 5.34 5.10
C LEU A 56 7.01 5.47 3.75
N ILE A 57 6.28 5.50 2.63
CA ILE A 57 6.86 5.75 1.30
C ILE A 57 7.50 7.15 1.25
N GLU A 58 6.81 8.19 1.68
CA GLU A 58 7.34 9.56 1.74
C GLU A 58 8.59 9.64 2.61
N TRP A 59 8.56 9.00 3.78
CA TRP A 59 9.71 8.97 4.70
C TRP A 59 10.90 8.24 4.07
N SER A 60 10.68 7.10 3.42
CA SER A 60 11.73 6.34 2.76
C SER A 60 12.34 7.09 1.58
N GLN A 61 11.51 7.72 0.75
CA GLN A 61 11.98 8.56 -0.37
C GLN A 61 12.78 9.76 0.11
N LYS A 62 12.30 10.47 1.15
CA LYS A 62 13.00 11.61 1.73
C LYS A 62 14.39 11.24 2.26
N ASN A 63 14.53 10.06 2.84
CA ASN A 63 15.79 9.57 3.40
C ASN A 63 16.60 8.72 2.42
N LYS A 64 16.12 8.52 1.19
CA LYS A 64 16.72 7.67 0.15
C LYS A 64 16.97 6.23 0.63
N ILE A 65 16.01 5.68 1.40
CA ILE A 65 16.02 4.32 1.93
C ILE A 65 15.19 3.44 1.01
N LEU A 66 15.70 2.28 0.64
CA LEU A 66 14.97 1.31 -0.18
C LEU A 66 13.86 0.67 0.66
N LEU A 67 12.61 0.82 0.19
CA LEU A 67 11.42 0.27 0.82
C LEU A 67 10.83 -0.84 -0.05
N ARG A 68 10.54 -2.00 0.56
CA ARG A 68 9.90 -3.13 -0.10
C ARG A 68 8.80 -3.72 0.80
N TYR A 69 7.66 -4.07 0.17
CA TYR A 69 6.56 -4.80 0.79
C TYR A 69 6.50 -6.19 0.20
N GLU A 70 6.53 -7.22 1.03
CA GLU A 70 6.38 -8.61 0.60
C GLU A 70 5.15 -9.24 1.24
N LEU A 71 4.35 -9.93 0.43
CA LEU A 71 3.26 -10.77 0.94
C LEU A 71 3.88 -12.10 1.40
N VAL A 72 3.94 -12.29 2.71
CA VAL A 72 4.60 -13.47 3.32
C VAL A 72 3.66 -14.67 3.32
N SER A 73 2.39 -14.45 3.68
CA SER A 73 1.41 -15.52 3.78
C SER A 73 0.00 -15.06 3.48
N GLN A 74 -0.82 -16.03 3.07
CA GLN A 74 -2.27 -15.90 2.95
C GLN A 74 -2.90 -17.17 3.50
N PHE A 75 -3.80 -17.02 4.47
CA PHE A 75 -4.51 -18.12 5.11
C PHE A 75 -5.95 -17.73 5.42
N LEU A 76 -6.76 -18.70 5.81
CA LEU A 76 -8.14 -18.47 6.23
C LEU A 76 -8.21 -18.42 7.74
N ASP A 77 -9.04 -17.54 8.29
CA ASP A 77 -9.36 -17.51 9.71
C ASP A 77 -10.40 -18.59 10.10
N GLU A 78 -10.78 -18.63 11.36
CA GLU A 78 -11.78 -19.57 11.90
C GLU A 78 -13.17 -19.41 11.23
N PHE A 79 -13.43 -18.25 10.62
CA PHE A 79 -14.67 -17.91 9.91
C PHE A 79 -14.55 -18.07 8.39
N ASN A 80 -13.47 -18.72 7.91
CA ASN A 80 -13.18 -18.93 6.50
C ASN A 80 -13.00 -17.60 5.71
N SER A 81 -12.55 -16.54 6.39
CA SER A 81 -12.23 -15.26 5.78
C SER A 81 -10.73 -15.18 5.45
N PRO A 82 -10.35 -14.65 4.29
CA PRO A 82 -8.94 -14.59 3.91
C PRO A 82 -8.18 -13.56 4.77
N ILE A 83 -7.07 -13.99 5.35
CA ILE A 83 -6.11 -13.13 6.04
C ILE A 83 -4.83 -13.05 5.20
N PHE A 84 -4.36 -11.84 5.00
CA PHE A 84 -3.10 -11.54 4.31
C PHE A 84 -2.08 -11.07 5.33
N GLU A 85 -0.86 -11.56 5.25
CA GLU A 85 0.26 -11.10 6.07
C GLU A 85 1.32 -10.48 5.16
N THR A 86 1.61 -9.20 5.39
CA THR A 86 2.63 -8.44 4.65
C THR A 86 3.77 -8.08 5.57
N GLU A 87 5.00 -8.25 5.09
CA GLU A 87 6.24 -7.84 5.75
C GLU A 87 6.83 -6.62 5.04
N VAL A 88 7.38 -5.70 5.84
CA VAL A 88 8.06 -4.50 5.35
C VAL A 88 9.55 -4.67 5.52
N PHE A 89 10.29 -4.34 4.47
CA PHE A 89 11.75 -4.31 4.45
C PHE A 89 12.23 -2.90 4.17
N LEU A 90 13.20 -2.43 4.95
CA LEU A 90 13.96 -1.20 4.72
C LEU A 90 15.43 -1.56 4.57
N GLU A 91 16.07 -1.16 3.47
CA GLU A 91 17.45 -1.55 3.11
C GLU A 91 17.71 -3.07 3.23
N GLY A 92 16.70 -3.89 2.87
CA GLY A 92 16.77 -5.35 3.01
C GLY A 92 16.58 -5.88 4.43
N ILE A 93 16.49 -5.03 5.44
CA ILE A 93 16.26 -5.42 6.85
C ILE A 93 14.76 -5.56 7.08
N SER A 94 14.32 -6.69 7.64
CA SER A 94 12.95 -6.90 8.08
C SER A 94 12.60 -5.97 9.24
N VAL A 95 11.53 -5.18 9.07
CA VAL A 95 11.13 -4.15 10.03
C VAL A 95 9.92 -4.55 10.85
N SER A 96 8.86 -4.95 10.16
CA SER A 96 7.57 -5.26 10.79
C SER A 96 6.72 -6.14 9.90
N LYS A 97 5.71 -6.77 10.51
CA LYS A 97 4.67 -7.53 9.82
C LYS A 97 3.30 -6.93 10.13
N GLY A 98 2.40 -7.00 9.16
CA GLY A 98 1.01 -6.57 9.33
C GLY A 98 0.06 -7.58 8.74
N LYS A 99 -1.04 -7.84 9.46
CA LYS A 99 -2.12 -8.72 9.02
C LYS A 99 -3.36 -7.89 8.68
N GLY A 100 -4.18 -8.38 7.76
CA GLY A 100 -5.45 -7.76 7.41
C GLY A 100 -6.28 -8.66 6.50
N TYR A 101 -7.56 -8.37 6.39
CA TYR A 101 -8.49 -9.09 5.52
C TYR A 101 -8.35 -8.75 4.03
N SER A 102 -7.46 -7.83 3.72
CA SER A 102 -7.06 -7.50 2.35
C SER A 102 -5.57 -7.20 2.27
N LYS A 103 -4.97 -7.33 1.07
CA LYS A 103 -3.58 -6.93 0.83
C LYS A 103 -3.33 -5.45 1.18
N LYS A 104 -4.31 -4.57 0.90
CA LYS A 104 -4.22 -3.13 1.22
C LYS A 104 -4.17 -2.92 2.73
N GLU A 105 -5.02 -3.59 3.48
CA GLU A 105 -5.08 -3.48 4.93
C GLU A 105 -3.83 -4.05 5.60
N SER A 106 -3.35 -5.23 5.17
CA SER A 106 -2.13 -5.81 5.71
C SER A 106 -0.90 -4.91 5.49
N GLN A 107 -0.80 -4.27 4.31
CA GLN A 107 0.25 -3.29 4.02
C GLN A 107 0.14 -2.02 4.88
N GLN A 108 -1.09 -1.53 5.14
CA GLN A 108 -1.30 -0.38 6.03
C GLN A 108 -0.90 -0.70 7.47
N ASN A 109 -1.26 -1.89 7.96
CA ASN A 109 -0.92 -2.32 9.31
C ASN A 109 0.59 -2.55 9.47
N ALA A 110 1.25 -3.16 8.48
CA ALA A 110 2.70 -3.30 8.46
C ALA A 110 3.41 -1.94 8.42
N ALA A 111 2.93 -1.00 7.60
CA ALA A 111 3.48 0.35 7.54
C ALA A 111 3.29 1.13 8.85
N HIS A 112 2.15 0.96 9.54
CA HIS A 112 1.90 1.55 10.84
C HIS A 112 2.92 1.08 11.87
N GLU A 113 3.15 -0.23 11.97
CA GLU A 113 4.14 -0.80 12.89
C GLU A 113 5.58 -0.37 12.53
N SER A 114 5.92 -0.30 11.24
CA SER A 114 7.21 0.24 10.79
C SER A 114 7.41 1.69 11.23
N MET A 115 6.41 2.56 11.04
CA MET A 115 6.47 3.96 11.47
C MET A 115 6.59 4.12 12.98
N ASN A 116 5.94 3.23 13.76
CA ASN A 116 6.07 3.20 15.21
C ASN A 116 7.48 2.80 15.64
N LYS A 117 8.07 1.79 14.98
CA LYS A 117 9.45 1.35 15.25
C LYS A 117 10.47 2.44 14.93
N ILE A 118 10.34 3.08 13.76
CA ILE A 118 11.20 4.21 13.35
C ILE A 118 11.16 5.36 14.37
N LYS A 119 9.98 5.64 14.95
CA LYS A 119 9.84 6.74 15.93
C LYS A 119 10.38 6.41 17.30
N LYS A 120 10.34 5.15 17.71
CA LYS A 120 10.67 4.72 19.08
C LYS A 120 12.10 4.23 19.23
N ASP A 121 12.70 3.72 18.17
CA ASP A 121 13.98 3.02 18.18
C ASP A 121 15.01 3.78 17.33
N SER A 122 15.78 4.65 17.98
CA SER A 122 16.85 5.41 17.33
C SER A 122 18.00 4.53 16.88
N VAL A 123 18.31 3.46 17.65
CA VAL A 123 19.39 2.51 17.31
C VAL A 123 19.04 1.76 16.01
N PHE A 124 17.77 1.38 15.88
CA PHE A 124 17.29 0.77 14.65
C PHE A 124 17.42 1.73 13.46
N VAL A 125 17.08 3.00 13.63
CA VAL A 125 17.22 4.02 12.56
C VAL A 125 18.69 4.20 12.18
N GLU A 126 19.62 4.24 13.14
CA GLU A 126 21.06 4.29 12.87
C GLU A 126 21.54 3.08 12.06
N SER A 127 21.05 1.87 12.39
CA SER A 127 21.36 0.66 11.61
C SER A 127 20.88 0.72 10.17
N LEU A 128 19.71 1.35 9.91
CA LEU A 128 19.20 1.57 8.55
C LEU A 128 20.11 2.52 7.76
N PHE A 129 20.56 3.61 8.38
CA PHE A 129 21.47 4.54 7.72
C PHE A 129 22.85 3.93 7.48
N ALA A 130 23.33 3.07 8.38
CA ALA A 130 24.57 2.30 8.16
C ALA A 130 24.43 1.34 6.98
N ALA A 131 23.32 0.59 6.89
CA ALA A 131 23.06 -0.31 5.76
C ALA A 131 22.95 0.46 4.43
N LYS A 132 22.30 1.64 4.44
CA LYS A 132 22.24 2.53 3.29
C LYS A 132 23.64 2.98 2.85
N ALA A 133 24.49 3.41 3.77
CA ALA A 133 25.86 3.87 3.47
C ALA A 133 26.71 2.75 2.84
N LEU A 134 26.58 1.51 3.32
CA LEU A 134 27.24 0.35 2.72
C LEU A 134 26.79 0.12 1.28
N ARG A 135 25.48 0.15 1.01
CA ARG A 135 24.92 0.02 -0.34
C ARG A 135 25.42 1.12 -1.29
N GLU A 136 25.44 2.37 -0.82
CA GLU A 136 25.91 3.50 -1.64
C GLU A 136 27.42 3.41 -1.92
N GLY A 137 28.21 2.89 -0.98
CA GLY A 137 29.65 2.60 -1.17
C GLY A 137 29.90 1.51 -2.21
N GLU A 138 29.15 0.40 -2.14
CA GLU A 138 29.26 -0.70 -3.13
C GLU A 138 28.88 -0.28 -4.56
N VAL A 139 27.94 0.67 -4.71
CA VAL A 139 27.56 1.20 -6.02
C VAL A 139 28.68 2.08 -6.59
N ALA A 140 29.29 2.93 -5.75
CA ALA A 140 30.38 3.79 -6.17
C ALA A 140 31.62 2.98 -6.62
N GLU A 141 31.97 1.90 -5.89
CA GLU A 141 33.07 1.00 -6.26
C GLU A 141 32.82 0.26 -7.58
N LYS A 142 31.57 -0.06 -7.91
CA LYS A 142 31.22 -0.70 -9.19
C LYS A 142 31.29 0.26 -10.36
N GLU A 143 30.86 1.50 -10.19
CA GLU A 143 30.94 2.53 -11.23
C GLU A 143 32.42 2.89 -11.55
N ASP A 144 33.28 2.95 -10.53
CA ASP A 144 34.73 3.18 -10.73
C ASP A 144 35.46 1.98 -11.39
N SER A 145 34.95 0.78 -11.20
CA SER A 145 35.51 -0.43 -11.84
C SER A 145 35.08 -0.61 -13.29
N GLU A 146 33.88 -0.14 -13.67
CA GLU A 146 33.40 -0.18 -15.05
C GLU A 146 33.97 0.96 -15.92
N SER A 147 34.37 2.08 -15.33
CA SER A 147 34.98 3.19 -16.08
C SER A 147 36.42 2.95 -16.54
N ASN A 148 37.07 1.87 -16.08
CA ASN A 148 38.47 1.54 -16.45
C ASN A 148 38.63 0.44 -17.51
N GLN A 149 37.52 -0.04 -18.10
CA GLN A 149 37.59 -1.01 -19.21
C GLN A 149 36.62 -0.57 -20.33
N ASP A 150 36.99 0.44 -21.10
CA ASP A 150 36.71 0.44 -22.55
C ASP A 150 37.30 1.68 -23.25
N GLN A 151 38.49 1.53 -23.80
CA GLN A 151 38.96 2.32 -24.93
C GLN A 151 39.03 1.40 -26.15
N THR A 152 37.90 1.16 -26.80
CA THR A 152 37.90 0.75 -28.22
C THR A 152 36.64 1.30 -28.89
N PRO A 153 36.72 1.86 -30.12
CA PRO A 153 35.62 2.53 -30.76
C PRO A 153 34.68 1.51 -31.40
N ILE A 154 33.41 1.56 -31.06
CA ILE A 154 32.40 0.65 -31.58
C ILE A 154 31.24 1.36 -32.22
N THR A 155 31.04 0.95 -33.46
CA THR A 155 29.88 1.03 -34.31
C THR A 155 28.51 1.00 -33.63
N GLU A 156 27.67 1.92 -34.10
CA GLU A 156 26.25 2.03 -33.82
C GLU A 156 25.50 0.71 -33.89
N LYS A 157 24.82 0.33 -32.79
CA LYS A 157 23.65 -0.56 -32.85
C LYS A 157 22.54 0.03 -32.01
N LYS A 158 21.44 0.32 -32.74
CA LYS A 158 20.11 0.73 -32.31
C LYS A 158 19.66 0.09 -31.00
N VAL A 159 19.39 0.91 -30.00
CA VAL A 159 18.65 0.49 -28.80
C VAL A 159 17.20 0.87 -29.03
N GLU A 160 16.34 -0.11 -29.27
CA GLU A 160 14.90 0.04 -29.21
C GLU A 160 14.48 0.22 -27.76
N ALA A 161 14.06 1.44 -27.43
CA ALA A 161 13.41 1.72 -26.16
C ALA A 161 12.00 1.11 -26.18
N TYR A 162 11.79 0.07 -25.36
CA TYR A 162 10.47 -0.48 -25.10
C TYR A 162 9.69 0.51 -24.24
N SER A 163 8.79 1.24 -24.88
CA SER A 163 7.85 2.16 -24.22
C SER A 163 6.78 1.36 -23.47
N ARG A 164 6.67 1.60 -22.18
CA ARG A 164 5.70 0.98 -21.26
C ARG A 164 4.29 1.56 -21.37
N THR A 165 4.02 2.36 -22.39
CA THR A 165 2.73 3.04 -22.61
C THR A 165 1.73 2.19 -23.39
N ASP A 166 2.18 1.20 -24.17
CA ASP A 166 1.29 0.46 -25.08
C ASP A 166 0.46 -0.63 -24.38
N GLN A 167 0.80 -1.03 -23.15
CA GLN A 167 0.02 -2.05 -22.40
C GLN A 167 -1.19 -1.51 -21.64
N LEU A 168 -1.31 -0.20 -21.48
CA LEU A 168 -2.46 0.40 -20.77
C LEU A 168 -3.65 0.66 -21.70
N GLU A 169 -3.42 0.87 -22.98
CA GLU A 169 -4.50 1.12 -23.94
C GLU A 169 -5.24 -0.16 -24.33
N ASP A 170 -4.55 -1.31 -24.37
CA ASP A 170 -5.17 -2.61 -24.69
C ASP A 170 -6.09 -3.13 -23.57
N ILE A 171 -5.84 -2.71 -22.30
CA ILE A 171 -6.66 -3.11 -21.16
C ILE A 171 -7.95 -2.29 -21.07
N ILE A 172 -7.92 -1.05 -21.54
CA ILE A 172 -9.09 -0.16 -21.53
C ILE A 172 -10.05 -0.50 -22.66
N SER A 173 -9.54 -0.90 -23.83
CA SER A 173 -10.36 -1.29 -24.98
C SER A 173 -11.11 -2.62 -24.81
N ALA A 174 -10.61 -3.52 -23.96
CA ALA A 174 -11.25 -4.82 -23.67
C ALA A 174 -12.37 -4.75 -22.61
N ALA A 175 -12.63 -3.59 -22.00
CA ALA A 175 -13.64 -3.40 -20.98
C ALA A 175 -14.92 -2.70 -21.48
N GLU A 176 -14.98 -2.33 -22.78
CA GLU A 176 -16.14 -1.64 -23.40
C GLU A 176 -16.89 -2.51 -24.42
N GLU A 177 -16.60 -3.80 -24.54
CA GLU A 177 -17.44 -4.79 -25.20
C GLU A 177 -18.06 -5.75 -24.15
#